data_c68c3deaa297f5a09875cda3b7b976ed
#
_entry.id   c68c3deaa297f5a09875cda3b7b976ed
#
_cell.length_a   1.000
_cell.length_b   1.000
_cell.length_c   1.000
_cell.angle_alpha   90.00
_cell.angle_beta   90.00
_cell.angle_gamma   90.00
#
_symmetry.space_group_name_H-M   'P 1'
#
loop_
_entity.id
_entity.type
_entity.pdbx_description
1 polymer ?
#
loop_
_entity_poly.entity_id
_entity_poly.type
_entity_poly.pdbx_seq_one_letter_code
_entity_poly.pdbx_strand_id
1 'polypeptide(L)'
;MKKIINLILNNLKIRSKLLIVYFIIVVVTVLTIGIYFTNSMSNVVIENSKKDARANSNQIKQRLTETLRLATATSDMIYQDTNLHKIVKTKYSSYGENVKVYNENPILSNYLKYYSDLSNIRLYVENETILDNSNIVKVNDEVRNSDWYKKAREDKGIITWNYKYDEISKDYSLSLIRDITNFVDGHIGVLVISLETSKLKDIILEQPYPISILIDG
;
A
#
# COMPACT_ATOMS: atom_id res chain seq x y z
N MET A 1 57.06 -6.68 -32.68
CA MET A 1 55.85 -7.06 -33.40
C MET A 1 55.97 -6.83 -34.91
N LYS A 2 56.27 -5.62 -35.43
CA LYS A 2 56.40 -5.34 -36.86
C LYS A 2 57.37 -6.26 -37.64
N LYS A 3 58.55 -6.63 -37.09
CA LYS A 3 59.52 -7.53 -37.72
C LYS A 3 59.01 -8.97 -37.94
N ILE A 4 58.20 -9.48 -37.02
CA ILE A 4 57.64 -10.85 -37.08
C ILE A 4 56.54 -10.91 -38.14
N ILE A 5 55.71 -9.88 -38.20
CA ILE A 5 54.64 -9.76 -39.21
C ILE A 5 55.22 -9.66 -40.62
N ASN A 6 56.30 -8.88 -40.81
CA ASN A 6 56.96 -8.77 -42.11
C ASN A 6 57.67 -10.06 -42.56
N LEU A 7 58.22 -10.85 -41.65
CA LEU A 7 58.87 -12.13 -41.91
C LEU A 7 57.85 -13.18 -42.36
N ILE A 8 56.68 -13.24 -41.73
CA ILE A 8 55.61 -14.16 -42.10
C ILE A 8 54.96 -13.74 -43.43
N LEU A 9 54.72 -12.45 -43.64
CA LEU A 9 54.12 -11.94 -44.87
C LEU A 9 55.05 -12.11 -46.11
N ASN A 10 56.38 -12.01 -45.98
CA ASN A 10 57.28 -12.15 -47.10
C ASN A 10 57.39 -13.56 -47.65
N ASN A 11 57.22 -14.61 -46.85
CA ASN A 11 57.36 -16.01 -47.25
C ASN A 11 56.05 -16.66 -47.78
N LEU A 12 54.92 -15.96 -47.75
CA LEU A 12 53.62 -16.50 -48.19
C LEU A 12 53.40 -16.28 -49.65
N LYS A 13 52.81 -17.26 -50.35
CA LYS A 13 52.35 -17.16 -51.74
C LYS A 13 51.29 -16.03 -51.85
N ILE A 14 51.21 -15.33 -52.93
CA ILE A 14 50.28 -14.21 -53.20
C ILE A 14 48.84 -14.60 -52.85
N ARG A 15 48.41 -15.82 -53.16
CA ARG A 15 47.10 -16.36 -52.90
C ARG A 15 46.79 -16.39 -51.39
N SER A 16 47.76 -16.76 -50.57
CA SER A 16 47.58 -16.79 -49.10
C SER A 16 47.56 -15.40 -48.51
N LYS A 17 48.28 -14.44 -49.03
CA LYS A 17 48.24 -13.02 -48.65
C LYS A 17 46.85 -12.43 -48.86
N LEU A 18 46.25 -12.66 -50.02
CA LEU A 18 44.89 -12.19 -50.32
C LEU A 18 43.86 -12.83 -49.44
N LEU A 19 43.96 -14.13 -49.12
CA LEU A 19 43.06 -14.80 -48.18
C LEU A 19 43.14 -14.23 -46.78
N ILE A 20 44.33 -13.94 -46.29
CA ILE A 20 44.52 -13.34 -44.93
C ILE A 20 43.91 -11.93 -44.89
N VAL A 21 44.15 -11.11 -45.91
CA VAL A 21 43.58 -9.75 -45.96
C VAL A 21 42.05 -9.80 -46.01
N TYR A 22 41.49 -10.68 -46.83
CA TYR A 22 40.04 -10.88 -46.89
C TYR A 22 39.47 -11.35 -45.54
N PHE A 23 40.11 -12.33 -44.91
CA PHE A 23 39.70 -12.82 -43.59
C PHE A 23 39.73 -11.74 -42.51
N ILE A 24 40.77 -10.91 -42.48
CA ILE A 24 40.88 -9.79 -41.54
C ILE A 24 39.73 -8.78 -41.77
N ILE A 25 39.43 -8.43 -43.02
CA ILE A 25 38.32 -7.50 -43.32
C ILE A 25 37.00 -8.08 -42.80
N VAL A 26 36.72 -9.35 -43.08
CA VAL A 26 35.47 -9.98 -42.64
C VAL A 26 35.39 -10.03 -41.09
N VAL A 27 36.47 -10.44 -40.42
CA VAL A 27 36.51 -10.52 -38.96
C VAL A 27 36.32 -9.14 -38.31
N VAL A 28 37.03 -8.13 -38.82
CA VAL A 28 36.91 -6.75 -38.31
C VAL A 28 35.47 -6.23 -38.48
N THR A 29 34.86 -6.46 -39.64
CA THR A 29 33.49 -6.03 -39.90
C THR A 29 32.49 -6.71 -38.96
N VAL A 30 32.61 -8.04 -38.78
CA VAL A 30 31.73 -8.79 -37.87
C VAL A 30 31.88 -8.33 -36.42
N LEU A 31 33.12 -8.13 -35.96
CA LEU A 31 33.38 -7.64 -34.59
C LEU A 31 32.82 -6.24 -34.39
N THR A 32 32.99 -5.34 -35.37
CA THR A 32 32.46 -3.96 -35.25
C THR A 32 30.94 -3.94 -35.16
N ILE A 33 30.27 -4.72 -36.02
CA ILE A 33 28.82 -4.85 -36.00
C ILE A 33 28.35 -5.48 -34.65
N GLY A 34 29.06 -6.54 -34.22
CA GLY A 34 28.73 -7.22 -32.94
C GLY A 34 28.83 -6.29 -31.74
N ILE A 35 29.92 -5.52 -31.62
CA ILE A 35 30.10 -4.55 -30.53
C ILE A 35 29.05 -3.44 -30.60
N TYR A 36 28.80 -2.90 -31.78
CA TYR A 36 27.78 -1.86 -31.98
C TYR A 36 26.37 -2.36 -31.57
N PHE A 37 26.01 -3.56 -32.02
CA PHE A 37 24.71 -4.16 -31.73
C PHE A 37 24.55 -4.45 -30.20
N THR A 38 25.58 -5.01 -29.58
CA THR A 38 25.56 -5.30 -28.12
C THR A 38 25.39 -4.04 -27.30
N ASN A 39 26.14 -2.98 -27.62
CA ASN A 39 26.04 -1.71 -26.90
C ASN A 39 24.67 -1.04 -27.12
N SER A 40 24.15 -1.06 -28.34
CA SER A 40 22.86 -0.49 -28.67
C SER A 40 21.71 -1.24 -27.95
N MET A 41 21.75 -2.58 -27.99
CA MET A 41 20.75 -3.41 -27.28
C MET A 41 20.81 -3.22 -25.78
N SER A 42 21.99 -3.18 -25.16
CA SER A 42 22.13 -2.93 -23.73
C SER A 42 21.49 -1.61 -23.32
N ASN A 43 21.73 -0.54 -24.06
CA ASN A 43 21.13 0.76 -23.75
C ASN A 43 19.61 0.75 -23.86
N VAL A 44 19.05 0.11 -24.89
CA VAL A 44 17.61 -0.02 -25.09
C VAL A 44 16.99 -0.85 -23.96
N VAL A 45 17.60 -1.98 -23.58
CA VAL A 45 17.10 -2.84 -22.49
C VAL A 45 17.11 -2.10 -21.16
N ILE A 46 18.22 -1.41 -20.83
CA ILE A 46 18.33 -0.65 -19.60
C ILE A 46 17.30 0.48 -19.54
N GLU A 47 17.11 1.22 -20.64
CA GLU A 47 16.14 2.32 -20.67
C GLU A 47 14.69 1.82 -20.55
N ASN A 48 14.35 0.73 -21.23
CA ASN A 48 13.05 0.10 -21.10
C ASN A 48 12.82 -0.42 -19.67
N SER A 49 13.81 -1.09 -19.08
CA SER A 49 13.71 -1.57 -17.70
C SER A 49 13.49 -0.43 -16.70
N LYS A 50 14.17 0.71 -16.87
CA LYS A 50 13.94 1.91 -16.04
C LYS A 50 12.54 2.48 -16.23
N LYS A 51 12.04 2.52 -17.47
CA LYS A 51 10.70 3.00 -17.79
C LYS A 51 9.64 2.10 -17.17
N ASP A 52 9.81 0.80 -17.27
CA ASP A 52 8.90 -0.20 -16.69
C ASP A 52 8.90 -0.13 -15.16
N ALA A 53 10.07 0.01 -14.54
CA ALA A 53 10.19 0.18 -13.09
C ALA A 53 9.49 1.45 -12.60
N ARG A 54 9.62 2.57 -13.31
CA ARG A 54 8.92 3.83 -13.00
C ARG A 54 7.41 3.70 -13.18
N ALA A 55 6.95 3.11 -14.27
CA ALA A 55 5.53 2.88 -14.51
C ALA A 55 4.91 2.03 -13.40
N ASN A 56 5.61 0.96 -13.02
CA ASN A 56 5.21 0.07 -11.94
C ASN A 56 5.15 0.76 -10.57
N SER A 57 6.18 1.52 -10.22
CA SER A 57 6.21 2.32 -8.99
C SER A 57 5.04 3.32 -8.93
N ASN A 58 4.71 3.97 -10.04
CA ASN A 58 3.56 4.87 -10.12
C ASN A 58 2.23 4.13 -9.95
N GLN A 59 2.09 2.94 -10.50
CA GLN A 59 0.89 2.11 -10.34
C GLN A 59 0.69 1.68 -8.88
N ILE A 60 1.76 1.26 -8.19
CA ILE A 60 1.72 0.93 -6.76
C ILE A 60 1.28 2.15 -5.95
N LYS A 61 1.95 3.29 -6.17
CA LYS A 61 1.60 4.55 -5.50
C LYS A 61 0.13 4.91 -5.70
N GLN A 62 -0.38 4.77 -6.92
CA GLN A 62 -1.78 5.06 -7.22
C GLN A 62 -2.71 4.11 -6.45
N ARG A 63 -2.48 2.81 -6.49
CA ARG A 63 -3.30 1.81 -5.78
C ARG A 63 -3.30 2.03 -4.27
N LEU A 64 -2.12 2.27 -3.66
CA LEU A 64 -2.02 2.61 -2.24
C LEU A 64 -2.78 3.89 -1.91
N THR A 65 -2.62 4.94 -2.73
CA THR A 65 -3.35 6.20 -2.53
C THR A 65 -4.86 6.02 -2.61
N GLU A 66 -5.35 5.18 -3.53
CA GLU A 66 -6.77 4.88 -3.67
C GLU A 66 -7.31 4.14 -2.44
N THR A 67 -6.59 3.15 -1.90
CA THR A 67 -6.98 2.44 -0.68
C THR A 67 -7.00 3.38 0.54
N LEU A 68 -5.98 4.22 0.71
CA LEU A 68 -5.96 5.21 1.80
C LEU A 68 -7.10 6.23 1.66
N ARG A 69 -7.38 6.70 0.45
CA ARG A 69 -8.48 7.62 0.16
C ARG A 69 -9.85 7.00 0.45
N LEU A 70 -10.01 5.72 0.16
CA LEU A 70 -11.23 4.98 0.48
C LEU A 70 -11.51 4.97 1.99
N ALA A 71 -10.50 4.63 2.80
CA ALA A 71 -10.63 4.64 4.25
C ALA A 71 -10.94 6.05 4.78
N THR A 72 -10.27 7.07 4.24
CA THR A 72 -10.53 8.48 4.59
C THR A 72 -11.97 8.90 4.26
N ALA A 73 -12.44 8.61 3.04
CA ALA A 73 -13.81 8.92 2.63
C ALA A 73 -14.83 8.18 3.49
N THR A 74 -14.59 6.92 3.83
CA THR A 74 -15.43 6.14 4.75
C THR A 74 -15.47 6.79 6.13
N SER A 75 -14.31 7.23 6.64
CA SER A 75 -14.22 7.97 7.91
C SER A 75 -15.02 9.26 7.87
N ASP A 76 -14.97 10.01 6.77
CA ASP A 76 -15.74 11.26 6.62
C ASP A 76 -17.25 11.01 6.61
N MET A 77 -17.72 9.94 5.94
CA MET A 77 -19.13 9.56 5.95
C MET A 77 -19.60 9.20 7.37
N ILE A 78 -18.81 8.41 8.11
CA ILE A 78 -19.11 8.04 9.49
C ILE A 78 -19.08 9.27 10.42
N TYR A 79 -18.10 10.14 10.22
CA TYR A 79 -17.98 11.40 10.98
C TYR A 79 -19.21 12.30 10.85
N GLN A 80 -19.88 12.31 9.69
CA GLN A 80 -21.04 13.12 9.40
C GLN A 80 -22.37 12.40 9.68
N ASP A 81 -22.34 11.11 10.05
CA ASP A 81 -23.55 10.32 10.27
C ASP A 81 -24.22 10.65 11.62
N THR A 82 -25.14 11.61 11.58
CA THR A 82 -25.89 12.04 12.78
C THR A 82 -26.78 10.94 13.36
N ASN A 83 -27.25 9.99 12.56
CA ASN A 83 -28.02 8.86 13.04
C ASN A 83 -27.16 7.90 13.87
N LEU A 84 -25.96 7.58 13.40
CA LEU A 84 -24.99 6.79 14.15
C LEU A 84 -24.63 7.50 15.46
N HIS A 85 -24.39 8.82 15.45
CA HIS A 85 -24.11 9.60 16.67
C HIS A 85 -25.24 9.48 17.68
N LYS A 86 -26.49 9.61 17.24
CA LYS A 86 -27.66 9.45 18.10
C LYS A 86 -27.74 8.04 18.70
N ILE A 87 -27.51 6.99 17.89
CA ILE A 87 -27.54 5.60 18.34
C ILE A 87 -26.52 5.38 19.46
N VAL A 88 -25.27 5.79 19.27
CA VAL A 88 -24.20 5.50 20.24
C VAL A 88 -24.28 6.38 21.50
N LYS A 89 -24.99 7.51 21.45
CA LYS A 89 -25.24 8.40 22.59
C LYS A 89 -26.49 8.02 23.41
N THR A 90 -27.43 7.33 22.81
CA THR A 90 -28.68 6.93 23.48
C THR A 90 -28.38 5.96 24.62
N LYS A 91 -28.96 6.23 25.78
CA LYS A 91 -28.93 5.29 26.93
C LYS A 91 -30.06 4.28 26.76
N TYR A 92 -29.71 3.03 26.68
CA TYR A 92 -30.64 1.92 26.47
C TYR A 92 -31.09 1.31 27.80
N SER A 93 -32.39 1.03 27.90
CA SER A 93 -32.99 0.46 29.13
C SER A 93 -32.95 -1.05 29.16
N SER A 94 -32.81 -1.71 27.98
CA SER A 94 -32.83 -3.16 27.88
C SER A 94 -31.95 -3.70 26.76
N TYR A 95 -31.56 -4.98 26.89
CA TYR A 95 -30.86 -5.74 25.88
C TYR A 95 -31.63 -5.78 24.55
N GLY A 96 -32.96 -6.03 24.61
CA GLY A 96 -33.79 -6.14 23.42
C GLY A 96 -33.88 -4.86 22.59
N GLU A 97 -33.88 -3.70 23.28
CA GLU A 97 -33.85 -2.38 22.62
C GLU A 97 -32.54 -2.18 21.82
N ASN A 98 -31.39 -2.53 22.43
CA ASN A 98 -30.09 -2.48 21.74
C ASN A 98 -30.05 -3.36 20.48
N VAL A 99 -30.46 -4.63 20.60
CA VAL A 99 -30.47 -5.58 19.48
C VAL A 99 -31.35 -5.09 18.33
N LYS A 100 -32.52 -4.54 18.67
CA LYS A 100 -33.44 -3.96 17.68
C LYS A 100 -32.78 -2.81 16.91
N VAL A 101 -32.19 -1.86 17.61
CA VAL A 101 -31.53 -0.70 17.02
C VAL A 101 -30.37 -1.12 16.09
N TYR A 102 -29.56 -2.10 16.49
CA TYR A 102 -28.47 -2.59 15.63
C TYR A 102 -28.95 -3.30 14.39
N ASN A 103 -30.00 -4.11 14.49
CA ASN A 103 -30.57 -4.80 13.34
C ASN A 103 -31.21 -3.84 12.33
N GLU A 104 -31.81 -2.77 12.82
CA GLU A 104 -32.43 -1.75 11.98
C GLU A 104 -31.40 -0.79 11.37
N ASN A 105 -30.20 -0.68 11.97
CA ASN A 105 -29.14 0.27 11.55
C ASN A 105 -27.77 -0.40 11.39
N PRO A 106 -27.58 -1.30 10.41
CA PRO A 106 -26.31 -1.99 10.18
C PRO A 106 -25.27 -1.11 9.44
N ILE A 107 -25.15 0.17 9.85
CA ILE A 107 -24.38 1.21 9.11
C ILE A 107 -22.93 0.78 8.92
N LEU A 108 -22.22 0.49 10.01
CA LEU A 108 -20.79 0.18 9.96
C LEU A 108 -20.49 -1.13 9.24
N SER A 109 -21.34 -2.15 9.44
CA SER A 109 -21.15 -3.44 8.75
C SER A 109 -21.44 -3.38 7.25
N ASN A 110 -22.28 -2.46 6.81
CA ASN A 110 -22.55 -2.28 5.39
C ASN A 110 -21.34 -1.75 4.64
N TYR A 111 -20.53 -0.86 5.22
CA TYR A 111 -19.29 -0.41 4.58
C TYR A 111 -18.33 -1.57 4.32
N LEU A 112 -18.17 -2.51 5.26
CA LEU A 112 -17.31 -3.68 5.08
C LEU A 112 -17.77 -4.63 3.96
N LYS A 113 -19.07 -4.72 3.69
CA LYS A 113 -19.60 -5.52 2.58
C LYS A 113 -19.26 -4.95 1.21
N TYR A 114 -19.15 -3.63 1.11
CA TYR A 114 -18.89 -2.96 -0.17
C TYR A 114 -17.40 -2.72 -0.44
N TYR A 115 -16.57 -2.65 0.61
CA TYR A 115 -15.16 -2.25 0.51
C TYR A 115 -14.24 -3.35 1.01
N SER A 116 -13.84 -4.23 0.10
CA SER A 116 -12.97 -5.38 0.40
C SER A 116 -11.54 -5.00 0.83
N ASP A 117 -11.16 -3.75 0.66
CA ASP A 117 -9.87 -3.21 1.08
C ASP A 117 -9.83 -2.86 2.57
N LEU A 118 -11.00 -2.85 3.22
CA LEU A 118 -11.14 -2.63 4.65
C LEU A 118 -11.36 -3.97 5.35
N SER A 119 -10.53 -4.29 6.33
CA SER A 119 -10.70 -5.50 7.14
C SER A 119 -11.67 -5.28 8.29
N ASN A 120 -11.71 -4.06 8.82
CA ASN A 120 -12.46 -3.75 10.03
C ASN A 120 -12.83 -2.27 10.15
N ILE A 121 -14.01 -2.00 10.70
CA ILE A 121 -14.47 -0.67 11.10
C ILE A 121 -15.01 -0.78 12.52
N ARG A 122 -14.38 -0.11 13.47
CA ARG A 122 -14.82 -0.09 14.87
C ARG A 122 -14.96 1.32 15.40
N LEU A 123 -16.07 1.56 16.09
CA LEU A 123 -16.31 2.77 16.85
C LEU A 123 -16.24 2.45 18.34
N TYR A 124 -15.22 2.98 19.01
CA TYR A 124 -15.02 2.83 20.46
C TYR A 124 -15.80 3.92 21.18
N VAL A 125 -16.74 3.54 22.04
CA VAL A 125 -17.69 4.45 22.70
C VAL A 125 -17.65 4.30 24.20
N GLU A 126 -17.93 5.40 24.93
CA GLU A 126 -17.96 5.43 26.40
C GLU A 126 -19.36 5.18 27.00
N ASN A 127 -20.32 4.74 26.17
CA ASN A 127 -21.69 4.46 26.61
C ASN A 127 -21.81 3.05 27.23
N GLU A 128 -21.90 2.98 28.52
CA GLU A 128 -21.99 1.73 29.30
C GLU A 128 -23.23 0.88 28.97
N THR A 129 -24.32 1.52 28.49
CA THR A 129 -25.58 0.84 28.19
C THR A 129 -25.62 0.19 26.80
N ILE A 130 -24.64 0.49 25.94
CA ILE A 130 -24.57 -0.07 24.59
C ILE A 130 -24.01 -1.50 24.63
N LEU A 131 -24.44 -2.36 23.73
CA LEU A 131 -23.89 -3.71 23.60
C LEU A 131 -22.67 -3.72 22.69
N ASP A 132 -21.62 -4.39 23.15
CA ASP A 132 -20.47 -4.67 22.32
C ASP A 132 -20.85 -5.58 21.15
N ASN A 133 -20.34 -5.21 19.99
CA ASN A 133 -20.37 -6.06 18.79
C ASN A 133 -19.07 -5.87 17.97
N SER A 134 -19.01 -6.47 16.78
CA SER A 134 -17.83 -6.37 15.92
C SER A 134 -17.47 -4.95 15.48
N ASN A 135 -18.42 -4.03 15.48
CA ASN A 135 -18.28 -2.67 14.95
C ASN A 135 -18.42 -1.55 15.99
N ILE A 136 -19.13 -1.80 17.07
CA ILE A 136 -19.28 -0.85 18.19
C ILE A 136 -18.74 -1.52 19.45
N VAL A 137 -17.73 -0.92 20.05
CA VAL A 137 -16.97 -1.50 21.17
C VAL A 137 -16.99 -0.52 22.33
N LYS A 138 -17.32 -0.99 23.52
CA LYS A 138 -17.17 -0.18 24.73
C LYS A 138 -15.71 0.05 25.08
N VAL A 139 -15.39 1.27 25.47
CA VAL A 139 -14.05 1.63 25.95
C VAL A 139 -13.84 1.00 27.32
N ASN A 140 -12.92 0.04 27.39
CA ASN A 140 -12.42 -0.51 28.65
C ASN A 140 -11.19 0.27 29.13
N ASP A 141 -10.67 -0.07 30.32
CA ASP A 141 -9.52 0.62 30.90
C ASP A 141 -8.23 0.43 30.09
N GLU A 142 -8.07 -0.70 29.43
CA GLU A 142 -6.93 -0.96 28.56
C GLU A 142 -6.94 -0.04 27.32
N VAL A 143 -8.07 0.04 26.61
CA VAL A 143 -8.26 0.96 25.48
C VAL A 143 -8.08 2.40 25.93
N ARG A 144 -8.72 2.81 27.05
CA ARG A 144 -8.64 4.17 27.59
C ARG A 144 -7.22 4.60 27.90
N ASN A 145 -6.38 3.67 28.38
CA ASN A 145 -5.00 3.93 28.73
C ASN A 145 -4.00 3.80 27.57
N SER A 146 -4.43 3.28 26.43
CA SER A 146 -3.58 3.12 25.26
C SER A 146 -3.17 4.48 24.65
N ASP A 147 -1.94 4.55 24.12
CA ASP A 147 -1.39 5.76 23.53
C ASP A 147 -2.18 6.22 22.31
N TRP A 148 -2.60 5.26 21.46
CA TRP A 148 -3.37 5.57 20.25
C TRP A 148 -4.75 6.20 20.57
N TYR A 149 -5.41 5.75 21.64
CA TYR A 149 -6.70 6.29 22.05
C TYR A 149 -6.56 7.70 22.64
N LYS A 150 -5.59 7.89 23.55
CA LYS A 150 -5.28 9.19 24.15
C LYS A 150 -4.94 10.21 23.08
N LYS A 151 -4.05 9.85 22.15
CA LYS A 151 -3.66 10.72 21.04
C LYS A 151 -4.86 11.10 20.16
N ALA A 152 -5.70 10.14 19.78
CA ALA A 152 -6.90 10.44 19.00
C ALA A 152 -7.83 11.44 19.71
N ARG A 153 -7.98 11.30 21.01
CA ARG A 153 -8.78 12.23 21.85
C ARG A 153 -8.19 13.64 21.90
N GLU A 154 -6.87 13.75 21.94
CA GLU A 154 -6.16 15.05 21.91
C GLU A 154 -6.27 15.72 20.53
N ASP A 155 -6.18 14.95 19.45
CA ASP A 155 -6.17 15.43 18.08
C ASP A 155 -7.54 15.88 17.53
N LYS A 156 -8.63 15.64 18.26
CA LYS A 156 -10.00 16.16 18.04
C LYS A 156 -10.47 16.14 16.59
N GLY A 157 -10.62 14.96 16.02
CA GLY A 157 -11.16 14.79 14.66
C GLY A 157 -10.12 14.83 13.54
N ILE A 158 -8.84 15.05 13.85
CA ILE A 158 -7.74 14.87 12.91
C ILE A 158 -7.56 13.37 12.64
N ILE A 159 -7.37 13.01 11.38
CA ILE A 159 -7.08 11.64 10.97
C ILE A 159 -5.60 11.35 11.24
N THR A 160 -5.33 10.27 11.96
CA THR A 160 -4.00 9.73 12.14
C THR A 160 -3.93 8.30 11.62
N TRP A 161 -2.76 7.91 11.10
CA TRP A 161 -2.50 6.55 10.66
C TRP A 161 -1.57 5.86 11.62
N ASN A 162 -1.90 4.62 11.99
CA ASN A 162 -1.11 3.84 12.93
C ASN A 162 -1.05 2.38 12.48
N TYR A 163 0.15 1.81 12.49
CA TYR A 163 0.34 0.37 12.28
C TYR A 163 0.35 -0.30 13.65
N LYS A 164 -0.73 -0.95 13.99
CA LYS A 164 -0.93 -1.51 15.34
C LYS A 164 -1.45 -2.94 15.30
N TYR A 165 -1.20 -3.66 16.38
CA TYR A 165 -1.83 -4.93 16.66
C TYR A 165 -3.30 -4.70 17.08
N ASP A 166 -4.19 -5.49 16.51
CA ASP A 166 -5.61 -5.50 16.84
C ASP A 166 -5.93 -6.77 17.66
N GLU A 167 -6.22 -6.60 18.94
CA GLU A 167 -6.51 -7.70 19.86
C GLU A 167 -7.72 -8.55 19.46
N ILE A 168 -8.66 -7.98 18.72
CA ILE A 168 -9.89 -8.69 18.32
C ILE A 168 -9.62 -9.51 17.04
N SER A 169 -8.98 -8.94 16.04
CA SER A 169 -8.59 -9.66 14.82
C SER A 169 -7.32 -10.48 14.98
N LYS A 170 -6.55 -10.25 16.05
CA LYS A 170 -5.27 -10.91 16.36
C LYS A 170 -4.25 -10.79 15.24
N ASP A 171 -4.22 -9.64 14.58
CA ASP A 171 -3.27 -9.35 13.51
C ASP A 171 -2.85 -7.88 13.53
N TYR A 172 -1.74 -7.58 12.86
CA TYR A 172 -1.27 -6.22 12.65
C TYR A 172 -1.91 -5.63 11.39
N SER A 173 -2.41 -4.41 11.49
CA SER A 173 -3.00 -3.69 10.37
C SER A 173 -2.62 -2.21 10.37
N LEU A 174 -2.53 -1.62 9.18
CA LEU A 174 -2.49 -0.18 9.03
C LEU A 174 -3.90 0.35 9.24
N SER A 175 -4.08 1.18 10.27
CA SER A 175 -5.38 1.66 10.70
C SER A 175 -5.44 3.18 10.68
N LEU A 176 -6.52 3.71 10.14
CA LEU A 176 -6.95 5.09 10.29
C LEU A 176 -7.63 5.23 11.66
N ILE A 177 -7.23 6.22 12.44
CA ILE A 177 -7.80 6.52 13.75
C ILE A 177 -8.28 7.96 13.76
N ARG A 178 -9.49 8.19 14.26
CA ARG A 178 -10.10 9.52 14.32
C ARG A 178 -11.07 9.64 15.48
N ASP A 179 -10.95 10.70 16.27
CA ASP A 179 -11.94 11.06 17.26
C ASP A 179 -13.19 11.64 16.55
N ILE A 180 -14.36 11.06 16.84
CA ILE A 180 -15.63 11.55 16.31
C ILE A 180 -16.21 12.53 17.31
N THR A 181 -16.32 13.78 16.91
CA THR A 181 -16.84 14.88 17.73
C THR A 181 -17.90 15.68 16.97
N ASN A 182 -18.87 16.24 17.67
CA ASN A 182 -19.73 17.28 17.11
C ASN A 182 -19.88 18.45 18.09
N PHE A 183 -20.37 19.58 17.58
CA PHE A 183 -20.50 20.80 18.39
C PHE A 183 -21.57 20.73 19.48
N VAL A 184 -22.58 19.85 19.34
CA VAL A 184 -23.70 19.73 20.25
C VAL A 184 -23.39 18.75 21.36
N ASP A 185 -22.93 17.54 21.00
CA ASP A 185 -22.76 16.42 21.91
C ASP A 185 -21.32 16.22 22.39
N GLY A 186 -20.38 17.00 21.83
CA GLY A 186 -18.95 16.86 22.11
C GLY A 186 -18.38 15.56 21.53
N HIS A 187 -17.71 14.80 22.36
CA HIS A 187 -17.15 13.50 21.99
C HIS A 187 -18.24 12.43 21.79
N ILE A 188 -18.17 11.73 20.67
CA ILE A 188 -19.06 10.63 20.29
C ILE A 188 -18.37 9.29 20.52
N GLY A 189 -17.13 9.17 20.05
CA GLY A 189 -16.32 7.96 20.15
C GLY A 189 -15.05 8.06 19.31
N VAL A 190 -14.17 7.07 19.38
CA VAL A 190 -12.97 6.98 18.54
C VAL A 190 -13.19 5.93 17.46
N LEU A 191 -13.17 6.37 16.22
CA LEU A 191 -13.27 5.51 15.05
C LEU A 191 -11.92 4.93 14.68
N VAL A 192 -11.89 3.62 14.43
CA VAL A 192 -10.73 2.89 13.89
C VAL A 192 -11.17 2.14 12.64
N ILE A 193 -10.53 2.44 11.51
CA ILE A 193 -10.73 1.75 10.24
C ILE A 193 -9.43 1.05 9.88
N SER A 194 -9.42 -0.27 9.88
CA SER A 194 -8.26 -1.10 9.57
C SER A 194 -8.28 -1.52 8.11
N LEU A 195 -7.13 -1.41 7.45
CA LEU A 195 -6.97 -1.88 6.07
C LEU A 195 -6.69 -3.38 6.03
N GLU A 196 -7.12 -4.03 4.95
CA GLU A 196 -6.86 -5.44 4.72
C GLU A 196 -5.38 -5.66 4.38
N THR A 197 -4.64 -6.26 5.31
CA THR A 197 -3.18 -6.43 5.20
C THR A 197 -2.78 -7.29 3.99
N SER A 198 -3.58 -8.31 3.65
CA SER A 198 -3.35 -9.15 2.47
C SER A 198 -3.39 -8.32 1.19
N LYS A 199 -4.36 -7.44 1.05
CA LYS A 199 -4.49 -6.54 -0.10
C LYS A 199 -3.32 -5.58 -0.22
N LEU A 200 -2.85 -5.02 0.89
CA LEU A 200 -1.65 -4.17 0.90
C LEU A 200 -0.40 -4.95 0.48
N LYS A 201 -0.24 -6.19 0.96
CA LYS A 201 0.85 -7.08 0.54
C LYS A 201 0.77 -7.39 -0.95
N ASP A 202 -0.40 -7.72 -1.47
CA ASP A 202 -0.60 -8.02 -2.89
C ASP A 202 -0.21 -6.83 -3.77
N ILE A 203 -0.59 -5.60 -3.38
CA ILE A 203 -0.19 -4.38 -4.11
C ILE A 203 1.34 -4.24 -4.19
N ILE A 204 2.06 -4.65 -3.14
CA ILE A 204 3.51 -4.49 -3.03
C ILE A 204 4.27 -5.67 -3.63
N LEU A 205 3.78 -6.92 -3.43
CA LEU A 205 4.51 -8.16 -3.74
C LEU A 205 4.20 -8.75 -5.12
N GLU A 206 3.05 -8.47 -5.71
CA GLU A 206 2.68 -8.96 -7.07
C GLU A 206 3.51 -8.35 -8.20
N GLN A 207 4.67 -7.80 -7.89
CA GLN A 207 5.47 -7.07 -8.85
C GLN A 207 6.63 -7.92 -9.38
N PRO A 208 6.91 -7.88 -10.71
CA PRO A 208 7.99 -8.65 -11.33
C PRO A 208 9.40 -8.16 -10.92
N TYR A 209 9.49 -7.04 -10.22
CA TYR A 209 10.77 -6.45 -9.79
C TYR A 209 10.78 -6.19 -8.28
N PRO A 210 11.91 -6.44 -7.57
CA PRO A 210 12.02 -6.10 -6.17
C PRO A 210 11.91 -4.60 -5.97
N ILE A 211 10.93 -4.16 -5.18
CA ILE A 211 10.73 -2.75 -4.82
C ILE A 211 11.11 -2.59 -3.36
N SER A 212 12.02 -1.66 -3.10
CA SER A 212 12.30 -1.19 -1.73
C SER A 212 11.41 0.02 -1.47
N ILE A 213 10.46 -0.10 -0.54
CA ILE A 213 9.68 1.02 -0.05
C ILE A 213 10.36 1.51 1.23
N LEU A 214 10.93 2.71 1.18
CA LEU A 214 11.36 3.44 2.37
C LEU A 214 10.12 4.12 2.94
N ILE A 215 9.71 3.72 4.13
CA ILE A 215 8.69 4.43 4.92
C ILE A 215 9.48 5.28 5.91
N ASP A 216 9.55 6.58 5.64
CA ASP A 216 9.99 7.56 6.63
C ASP A 216 8.86 7.72 7.65
N GLY A 217 9.21 7.42 8.91
CA GLY A 217 8.33 7.58 10.06
C GLY A 217 8.28 9.00 10.58
#